data_e65b50f2907299664c0ffdd7d613feda
#
_entry.id   e65b50f2907299664c0ffdd7d613feda
#
_cell.length_a   1.000
_cell.length_b   1.000
_cell.length_c   1.000
_cell.angle_alpha   90.00
_cell.angle_beta   90.00
_cell.angle_gamma   90.00
#
_symmetry.space_group_name_H-M   'P 1'
#
loop_
_entity.id
_entity.type
_entity.pdbx_description
1 polymer ?
#
loop_
_entity_poly.entity_id
_entity_poly.type
_entity_poly.pdbx_seq_one_letter_code
_entity_poly.pdbx_strand_id
1 'polypeptide(L)'
;MDFPSAISEESKMFQRTSFLIAALVGITLAVSAFGALAEPPWKVLPPMPELPPATVSGPVHVNDIDMWRAEFGPRDGKPVIMVHGGLSNSNYFGNVIPFLVSEGFHVIAVDSRGHGRSTRSAQPYSYELMASDVVAMLDALHIPKADLVGWSDGGIIGIVMAIHNPEHLNRVFAFGANTVPEGLIPDFDKEGVFAAFEKRAGDEYKKLSPTPDQYANFLKQISEMWATQPHITDEQLKTIHTPITIADGRYDEGIKQSHDRYMVSTIPDARLVILPGVSHFAMLQNPPLFARAVLDALTAPWGD
;
A
#
# COMPACT_ATOMS: atom_id res chain seq x y z
N MET A 1 8.67 -67.70 63.06
CA MET A 1 7.49 -66.94 63.47
C MET A 1 7.61 -65.54 62.82
N ASP A 2 7.01 -65.46 61.64
CA ASP A 2 7.05 -64.20 60.87
C ASP A 2 5.75 -63.45 61.08
N PHE A 3 5.82 -62.18 61.47
CA PHE A 3 4.68 -61.30 61.50
C PHE A 3 4.67 -60.43 60.23
N PRO A 4 3.61 -60.38 59.49
CA PRO A 4 3.51 -59.47 58.35
C PRO A 4 3.14 -58.07 58.85
N SER A 5 3.93 -57.07 58.45
CA SER A 5 3.66 -55.66 58.66
C SER A 5 2.51 -55.17 57.82
N ALA A 6 1.41 -54.77 58.47
CA ALA A 6 0.30 -54.10 57.80
C ALA A 6 0.65 -52.67 57.48
N ILE A 7 0.80 -52.36 56.22
CA ILE A 7 0.84 -50.94 55.75
C ILE A 7 -0.62 -50.46 55.75
N SER A 8 -0.92 -49.43 56.51
CA SER A 8 -2.29 -48.92 56.74
C SER A 8 -2.91 -48.36 55.46
N GLU A 9 -4.16 -48.56 55.25
CA GLU A 9 -4.94 -48.06 54.10
C GLU A 9 -4.94 -46.53 54.01
N GLU A 10 -4.67 -45.81 55.07
CA GLU A 10 -4.55 -44.35 55.11
C GLU A 10 -3.39 -43.84 54.24
N SER A 11 -2.29 -44.58 54.18
CA SER A 11 -1.13 -44.18 53.34
C SER A 11 -1.45 -44.24 51.80
N LYS A 12 -2.35 -45.16 51.43
CA LYS A 12 -2.75 -45.28 50.02
C LYS A 12 -3.79 -44.23 49.59
N MET A 13 -4.57 -43.73 50.51
CA MET A 13 -5.56 -42.69 50.28
C MET A 13 -4.88 -41.32 50.12
N PHE A 14 -3.82 -41.07 50.90
CA PHE A 14 -3.04 -39.81 50.81
C PHE A 14 -2.24 -39.72 49.48
N GLN A 15 -1.70 -40.84 48.97
CA GLN A 15 -1.02 -40.86 47.68
C GLN A 15 -1.96 -40.65 46.51
N ARG A 16 -3.23 -41.18 46.54
CA ARG A 16 -4.20 -41.01 45.47
C ARG A 16 -4.73 -39.56 45.40
N THR A 17 -4.90 -38.91 46.54
CA THR A 17 -5.35 -37.49 46.58
C THR A 17 -4.25 -36.52 46.09
N SER A 18 -2.98 -36.80 46.33
CA SER A 18 -1.88 -35.99 45.87
C SER A 18 -1.69 -36.09 44.33
N PHE A 19 -1.95 -37.27 43.73
CA PHE A 19 -1.89 -37.42 42.27
C PHE A 19 -3.05 -36.75 41.53
N LEU A 20 -4.25 -36.70 42.14
CA LEU A 20 -5.39 -36.01 41.57
C LEU A 20 -5.27 -34.48 41.62
N ILE A 21 -4.65 -33.93 42.67
CA ILE A 21 -4.41 -32.49 42.81
C ILE A 21 -3.31 -32.06 41.85
N ALA A 22 -2.23 -32.86 41.63
CA ALA A 22 -1.19 -32.57 40.65
C ALA A 22 -1.69 -32.61 39.22
N ALA A 23 -2.65 -33.52 38.89
CA ALA A 23 -3.25 -33.60 37.57
C ALA A 23 -4.20 -32.42 37.27
N LEU A 24 -4.93 -31.93 38.25
CA LEU A 24 -5.83 -30.75 38.09
C LEU A 24 -5.05 -29.45 37.98
N VAL A 25 -3.94 -29.28 38.70
CA VAL A 25 -3.06 -28.10 38.57
C VAL A 25 -2.32 -28.09 37.23
N GLY A 26 -1.96 -29.25 36.69
CA GLY A 26 -1.35 -29.39 35.36
C GLY A 26 -2.30 -29.02 34.21
N ILE A 27 -3.59 -29.33 34.34
CA ILE A 27 -4.61 -29.00 33.33
C ILE A 27 -4.99 -27.51 33.36
N THR A 28 -5.02 -26.87 34.54
CA THR A 28 -5.29 -25.43 34.64
C THR A 28 -4.12 -24.55 34.14
N LEU A 29 -2.89 -25.02 34.19
CA LEU A 29 -1.74 -24.31 33.61
C LEU A 29 -1.61 -24.50 32.09
N ALA A 30 -2.17 -25.57 31.52
CA ALA A 30 -2.18 -25.80 30.08
C ALA A 30 -3.25 -24.97 29.33
N VAL A 31 -4.28 -24.47 30.01
CA VAL A 31 -5.34 -23.64 29.41
C VAL A 31 -4.94 -22.15 29.37
N SER A 32 -3.92 -21.73 30.11
CA SER A 32 -3.45 -20.34 30.12
C SER A 32 -2.42 -20.02 29.02
N ALA A 33 -2.09 -20.98 28.17
CA ALA A 33 -1.24 -20.78 27.00
C ALA A 33 -2.06 -20.68 25.69
N PHE A 34 -3.27 -20.15 25.73
CA PHE A 34 -3.86 -19.56 24.55
C PHE A 34 -3.07 -18.28 24.29
N GLY A 35 -2.03 -18.39 23.43
CA GLY A 35 -1.28 -17.28 22.94
C GLY A 35 -2.24 -16.17 22.52
N ALA A 36 -1.97 -14.94 22.89
CA ALA A 36 -2.67 -13.80 22.38
C ALA A 36 -2.79 -14.01 20.86
N LEU A 37 -4.02 -14.10 20.35
CA LEU A 37 -4.24 -14.22 18.91
C LEU A 37 -3.50 -13.04 18.29
N ALA A 38 -2.60 -13.32 17.36
CA ALA A 38 -1.90 -12.27 16.64
C ALA A 38 -2.94 -11.28 16.09
N GLU A 39 -2.66 -9.99 16.20
CA GLU A 39 -3.56 -8.98 15.63
C GLU A 39 -3.79 -9.27 14.16
N PRO A 40 -5.02 -9.08 13.66
CA PRO A 40 -5.32 -9.26 12.25
C PRO A 40 -4.39 -8.39 11.38
N PRO A 41 -3.92 -8.88 10.22
CA PRO A 41 -2.97 -8.14 9.37
C PRO A 41 -3.40 -6.70 9.06
N TRP A 42 -4.68 -6.46 8.86
CA TRP A 42 -5.22 -5.11 8.56
C TRP A 42 -5.17 -4.14 9.74
N LYS A 43 -4.84 -4.58 10.94
CA LYS A 43 -4.63 -3.74 12.12
C LYS A 43 -3.16 -3.47 12.42
N VAL A 44 -2.26 -4.01 11.61
CA VAL A 44 -0.82 -3.88 11.80
C VAL A 44 -0.23 -3.06 10.66
N LEU A 45 0.64 -2.11 10.98
CA LEU A 45 1.48 -1.44 10.01
C LEU A 45 2.85 -2.14 9.99
N PRO A 46 3.13 -2.98 8.98
CA PRO A 46 4.45 -3.60 8.85
C PRO A 46 5.54 -2.54 8.63
N PRO A 47 6.80 -2.84 8.95
CA PRO A 47 7.90 -1.94 8.64
C PRO A 47 7.98 -1.64 7.14
N MET A 48 8.47 -0.44 6.80
CA MET A 48 8.76 -0.09 5.40
C MET A 48 9.90 -1.02 4.90
N PRO A 49 9.71 -1.72 3.78
CA PRO A 49 10.75 -2.56 3.20
C PRO A 49 11.86 -1.71 2.56
N GLU A 50 12.98 -2.33 2.27
CA GLU A 50 13.97 -1.77 1.35
C GLU A 50 13.59 -2.15 -0.10
N LEU A 51 14.01 -1.33 -1.06
CA LEU A 51 13.91 -1.71 -2.47
C LEU A 51 14.87 -2.87 -2.79
N PRO A 52 14.50 -3.81 -3.65
CA PRO A 52 15.44 -4.78 -4.17
C PRO A 52 16.58 -4.09 -4.94
N PRO A 53 17.68 -4.79 -5.25
CA PRO A 53 18.74 -4.23 -6.09
C PRO A 53 18.19 -3.75 -7.44
N ALA A 54 18.31 -2.45 -7.71
CA ALA A 54 17.85 -1.84 -8.95
C ALA A 54 18.89 -2.00 -10.06
N THR A 55 18.44 -2.12 -11.31
CA THR A 55 19.33 -2.06 -12.49
C THR A 55 19.84 -0.65 -12.73
N VAL A 56 19.00 0.34 -12.46
CA VAL A 56 19.31 1.77 -12.51
C VAL A 56 18.55 2.48 -11.41
N SER A 57 19.17 3.45 -10.75
CA SER A 57 18.46 4.32 -9.81
C SER A 57 19.12 5.71 -9.77
N GLY A 58 18.34 6.72 -9.45
CA GLY A 58 18.78 8.08 -9.28
C GLY A 58 17.79 9.11 -9.82
N PRO A 59 18.11 10.40 -9.70
CA PRO A 59 17.24 11.47 -10.14
C PRO A 59 17.20 11.57 -11.68
N VAL A 60 16.06 12.04 -12.19
CA VAL A 60 15.83 12.47 -13.57
C VAL A 60 15.21 13.86 -13.49
N HIS A 61 15.76 14.81 -14.23
CA HIS A 61 15.20 16.16 -14.27
C HIS A 61 13.91 16.14 -15.10
N VAL A 62 12.79 16.46 -14.47
CA VAL A 62 11.45 16.53 -15.07
C VAL A 62 10.76 17.80 -14.62
N ASN A 63 10.16 18.53 -15.55
CA ASN A 63 9.55 19.83 -15.25
C ASN A 63 10.54 20.73 -14.49
N ASP A 64 10.25 21.05 -13.23
CA ASP A 64 11.05 21.93 -12.36
C ASP A 64 11.65 21.21 -11.13
N ILE A 65 11.73 19.87 -11.18
CA ILE A 65 12.25 19.03 -10.10
C ILE A 65 13.22 17.96 -10.60
N ASP A 66 14.04 17.46 -9.69
CA ASP A 66 14.79 16.22 -9.87
C ASP A 66 13.97 15.08 -9.22
N MET A 67 13.24 14.33 -10.06
CA MET A 67 12.41 13.22 -9.64
C MET A 67 13.22 11.94 -9.56
N TRP A 68 13.23 11.27 -8.42
CA TRP A 68 13.97 10.03 -8.23
C TRP A 68 13.17 8.84 -8.76
N ARG A 69 13.89 7.91 -9.40
CA ARG A 69 13.36 6.62 -9.80
C ARG A 69 14.34 5.49 -9.54
N ALA A 70 13.81 4.25 -9.46
CA ALA A 70 14.58 3.01 -9.57
C ALA A 70 13.89 2.07 -10.58
N GLU A 71 14.71 1.43 -11.41
CA GLU A 71 14.26 0.53 -12.48
C GLU A 71 14.69 -0.90 -12.15
N PHE A 72 13.80 -1.87 -12.45
CA PHE A 72 14.00 -3.28 -12.15
C PHE A 72 13.52 -4.15 -13.30
N GLY A 73 14.11 -5.34 -13.45
CA GLY A 73 13.74 -6.29 -14.50
C GLY A 73 14.35 -5.97 -15.87
N PRO A 74 13.91 -6.68 -16.91
CA PRO A 74 14.44 -6.52 -18.26
C PRO A 74 13.96 -5.20 -18.89
N ARG A 75 14.87 -4.46 -19.52
CA ARG A 75 14.53 -3.16 -20.15
C ARG A 75 13.58 -3.27 -21.34
N ASP A 76 13.53 -4.42 -21.98
CA ASP A 76 12.63 -4.75 -23.08
C ASP A 76 11.32 -5.41 -22.59
N GLY A 77 11.15 -5.55 -21.27
CA GLY A 77 9.91 -6.00 -20.66
C GLY A 77 8.79 -4.96 -20.79
N LYS A 78 7.56 -5.40 -20.56
CA LYS A 78 6.39 -4.49 -20.54
C LYS A 78 6.57 -3.45 -19.43
N PRO A 79 6.59 -2.13 -19.74
CA PRO A 79 6.84 -1.12 -18.72
C PRO A 79 5.64 -0.94 -17.79
N VAL A 80 5.94 -0.86 -16.49
CA VAL A 80 4.99 -0.50 -15.45
C VAL A 80 5.60 0.55 -14.53
N ILE A 81 4.94 1.71 -14.39
CA ILE A 81 5.33 2.74 -13.44
C ILE A 81 4.55 2.59 -12.14
N MET A 82 5.25 2.59 -11.00
CA MET A 82 4.66 2.45 -9.68
C MET A 82 4.73 3.77 -8.93
N VAL A 83 3.58 4.31 -8.53
CA VAL A 83 3.42 5.61 -7.88
C VAL A 83 2.81 5.42 -6.49
N HIS A 84 3.56 5.82 -5.47
CA HIS A 84 3.19 5.64 -4.06
C HIS A 84 2.14 6.65 -3.57
N GLY A 85 1.60 6.41 -2.37
CA GLY A 85 0.67 7.29 -1.67
C GLY A 85 1.33 8.52 -1.03
N GLY A 86 0.53 9.45 -0.58
CA GLY A 86 0.99 10.66 0.11
C GLY A 86 1.86 10.35 1.34
N LEU A 87 2.78 11.23 1.66
CA LEU A 87 3.79 11.14 2.72
C LEU A 87 4.73 9.93 2.65
N SER A 88 4.56 9.03 1.68
CA SER A 88 5.33 7.80 1.53
C SER A 88 6.46 7.93 0.49
N ASN A 89 6.94 6.82 -0.02
CA ASN A 89 7.98 6.75 -1.04
C ASN A 89 7.95 5.37 -1.73
N SER A 90 8.71 5.20 -2.79
CA SER A 90 8.74 3.98 -3.60
C SER A 90 9.16 2.71 -2.85
N ASN A 91 9.85 2.81 -1.70
CA ASN A 91 10.22 1.65 -0.89
C ASN A 91 8.99 0.82 -0.46
N TYR A 92 7.82 1.45 -0.32
CA TYR A 92 6.57 0.74 0.03
C TYR A 92 6.23 -0.39 -0.93
N PHE A 93 6.73 -0.35 -2.16
CA PHE A 93 6.58 -1.42 -3.15
C PHE A 93 7.71 -2.45 -3.13
N GLY A 94 8.70 -2.32 -2.24
CA GLY A 94 9.90 -3.16 -2.22
C GLY A 94 9.61 -4.67 -2.20
N ASN A 95 8.59 -5.09 -1.48
CA ASN A 95 8.15 -6.49 -1.41
C ASN A 95 7.25 -6.92 -2.58
N VAL A 96 6.75 -5.99 -3.40
CA VAL A 96 5.86 -6.25 -4.54
C VAL A 96 6.66 -6.35 -5.85
N ILE A 97 7.65 -5.49 -6.01
CA ILE A 97 8.49 -5.40 -7.22
C ILE A 97 9.03 -6.75 -7.70
N PRO A 98 9.58 -7.64 -6.82
CA PRO A 98 10.11 -8.93 -7.27
C PRO A 98 9.08 -9.82 -7.99
N PHE A 99 7.80 -9.74 -7.61
CA PHE A 99 6.75 -10.51 -8.28
C PHE A 99 6.51 -10.02 -9.72
N LEU A 100 6.50 -8.71 -9.94
CA LEU A 100 6.32 -8.16 -11.28
C LEU A 100 7.54 -8.45 -12.16
N VAL A 101 8.74 -8.33 -11.61
CA VAL A 101 9.98 -8.64 -12.31
C VAL A 101 10.05 -10.12 -12.72
N SER A 102 9.58 -11.04 -11.86
CA SER A 102 9.55 -12.46 -12.19
C SER A 102 8.59 -12.83 -13.35
N GLU A 103 7.59 -11.98 -13.60
CA GLU A 103 6.66 -12.06 -14.73
C GLU A 103 7.15 -11.28 -15.97
N GLY A 104 8.40 -10.81 -15.95
CA GLY A 104 9.06 -10.17 -17.09
C GLY A 104 8.72 -8.68 -17.29
N PHE A 105 8.13 -8.00 -16.31
CA PHE A 105 7.88 -6.55 -16.40
C PHE A 105 9.17 -5.74 -16.22
N HIS A 106 9.25 -4.62 -16.95
CA HIS A 106 10.17 -3.53 -16.65
C HIS A 106 9.48 -2.59 -15.64
N VAL A 107 9.89 -2.66 -14.38
CA VAL A 107 9.27 -1.89 -13.29
C VAL A 107 10.04 -0.60 -13.05
N ILE A 108 9.32 0.54 -13.05
CA ILE A 108 9.84 1.86 -12.72
C ILE A 108 9.14 2.34 -11.45
N ALA A 109 9.82 2.30 -10.30
CA ALA A 109 9.28 2.85 -9.05
C ALA A 109 9.81 4.27 -8.86
N VAL A 110 8.90 5.24 -8.64
CA VAL A 110 9.25 6.66 -8.52
C VAL A 110 8.94 7.19 -7.13
N ASP A 111 9.73 8.16 -6.67
CA ASP A 111 9.35 9.02 -5.56
C ASP A 111 8.71 10.29 -6.14
N SER A 112 7.46 10.57 -5.82
CA SER A 112 6.71 11.73 -6.31
C SER A 112 7.37 13.04 -5.86
N ARG A 113 7.05 14.17 -6.51
CA ARG A 113 7.62 15.49 -6.15
C ARG A 113 7.53 15.73 -4.65
N GLY A 114 8.65 16.13 -4.04
CA GLY A 114 8.78 16.42 -2.61
C GLY A 114 8.73 15.21 -1.67
N HIS A 115 8.49 14.02 -2.19
CA HIS A 115 8.50 12.78 -1.43
C HIS A 115 9.82 12.03 -1.56
N GLY A 116 10.11 11.18 -0.60
CA GLY A 116 11.26 10.29 -0.63
C GLY A 116 12.55 11.04 -1.00
N ARG A 117 13.16 10.67 -2.13
CA ARG A 117 14.45 11.21 -2.61
C ARG A 117 14.29 12.32 -3.67
N SER A 118 13.04 12.64 -4.03
CA SER A 118 12.75 13.67 -5.03
C SER A 118 12.80 15.07 -4.44
N THR A 119 13.26 16.04 -5.27
CA THR A 119 13.21 17.45 -4.91
C THR A 119 11.77 17.98 -5.04
N ARG A 120 11.55 19.19 -4.60
CA ARG A 120 10.31 19.95 -4.78
C ARG A 120 10.62 21.37 -5.22
N SER A 121 9.63 22.02 -5.84
CA SER A 121 9.69 23.43 -6.20
C SER A 121 8.85 24.29 -5.27
N ALA A 122 8.71 25.57 -5.60
CA ALA A 122 7.84 26.50 -4.92
C ALA A 122 6.37 26.39 -5.39
N GLN A 123 6.08 25.61 -6.44
CA GLN A 123 4.72 25.46 -6.93
C GLN A 123 3.83 24.76 -5.90
N PRO A 124 2.58 25.20 -5.72
CA PRO A 124 1.59 24.49 -4.93
C PRO A 124 1.39 23.07 -5.49
N TYR A 125 1.19 22.08 -4.60
CA TYR A 125 0.88 20.73 -5.04
C TYR A 125 -0.50 20.67 -5.68
N SER A 126 -0.62 19.88 -6.76
CA SER A 126 -1.89 19.41 -7.28
C SER A 126 -1.71 18.04 -7.92
N TYR A 127 -2.77 17.27 -8.05
CA TYR A 127 -2.70 15.96 -8.72
C TYR A 127 -2.38 16.10 -10.20
N GLU A 128 -2.82 17.18 -10.86
CA GLU A 128 -2.47 17.49 -12.25
C GLU A 128 -0.97 17.76 -12.41
N LEU A 129 -0.38 18.53 -11.48
CA LEU A 129 1.05 18.79 -11.48
C LEU A 129 1.84 17.49 -11.26
N MET A 130 1.42 16.67 -10.29
CA MET A 130 2.07 15.39 -10.01
C MET A 130 1.90 14.39 -11.15
N ALA A 131 0.75 14.38 -11.83
CA ALA A 131 0.53 13.59 -13.04
C ALA A 131 1.46 14.05 -14.19
N SER A 132 1.63 15.36 -14.39
CA SER A 132 2.56 15.89 -15.39
C SER A 132 4.02 15.51 -15.13
N ASP A 133 4.42 15.33 -13.87
CA ASP A 133 5.75 14.82 -13.53
C ASP A 133 5.94 13.36 -13.95
N VAL A 134 4.89 12.54 -13.77
CA VAL A 134 4.93 11.13 -14.20
C VAL A 134 4.99 11.04 -15.72
N VAL A 135 4.24 11.86 -16.46
CA VAL A 135 4.33 11.96 -17.92
C VAL A 135 5.74 12.35 -18.34
N ALA A 136 6.28 13.43 -17.77
CA ALA A 136 7.63 13.90 -18.08
C ALA A 136 8.72 12.86 -17.72
N MET A 137 8.50 12.03 -16.68
CA MET A 137 9.39 10.91 -16.37
C MET A 137 9.35 9.85 -17.47
N LEU A 138 8.17 9.46 -17.95
CA LEU A 138 8.04 8.48 -19.04
C LEU A 138 8.70 9.01 -20.32
N ASP A 139 8.50 10.28 -20.66
CA ASP A 139 9.15 10.93 -21.82
C ASP A 139 10.66 10.94 -21.70
N ALA A 140 11.21 11.33 -20.54
CA ALA A 140 12.65 11.35 -20.28
C ALA A 140 13.28 9.96 -20.35
N LEU A 141 12.54 8.91 -20.02
CA LEU A 141 12.96 7.51 -20.14
C LEU A 141 12.70 6.93 -21.54
N HIS A 142 12.13 7.70 -22.45
CA HIS A 142 11.71 7.26 -23.80
C HIS A 142 10.72 6.08 -23.76
N ILE A 143 9.80 6.08 -22.79
CA ILE A 143 8.74 5.11 -22.63
C ILE A 143 7.44 5.76 -23.11
N PRO A 144 7.00 5.49 -24.33
CA PRO A 144 5.84 6.16 -24.90
C PRO A 144 4.54 5.78 -24.19
N LYS A 145 4.48 4.59 -23.59
CA LYS A 145 3.28 4.07 -22.93
C LYS A 145 3.63 3.03 -21.89
N ALA A 146 3.04 3.12 -20.68
CA ALA A 146 3.26 2.19 -19.59
C ALA A 146 1.93 1.75 -18.94
N ASP A 147 1.95 0.63 -18.21
CA ASP A 147 0.94 0.41 -17.17
C ASP A 147 1.25 1.29 -15.97
N LEU A 148 0.24 1.72 -15.22
CA LEU A 148 0.44 2.45 -13.98
C LEU A 148 -0.16 1.67 -12.81
N VAL A 149 0.65 1.48 -11.77
CA VAL A 149 0.23 0.96 -10.47
C VAL A 149 0.33 2.08 -9.45
N GLY A 150 -0.80 2.59 -9.01
CA GLY A 150 -0.89 3.68 -8.05
C GLY A 150 -1.53 3.26 -6.74
N TRP A 151 -0.96 3.71 -5.63
CA TRP A 151 -1.52 3.57 -4.29
C TRP A 151 -1.89 4.94 -3.74
N SER A 152 -3.14 5.11 -3.23
CA SER A 152 -3.62 6.34 -2.61
C SER A 152 -3.44 7.54 -3.56
N ASP A 153 -2.67 8.57 -3.21
CA ASP A 153 -2.32 9.68 -4.10
C ASP A 153 -1.81 9.19 -5.48
N GLY A 154 -1.01 8.12 -5.50
CA GLY A 154 -0.55 7.52 -6.74
C GLY A 154 -1.68 6.95 -7.59
N GLY A 155 -2.72 6.41 -6.97
CA GLY A 155 -3.93 5.97 -7.65
C GLY A 155 -4.74 7.13 -8.23
N ILE A 156 -4.83 8.25 -7.47
CA ILE A 156 -5.46 9.50 -7.94
C ILE A 156 -4.69 10.07 -9.14
N ILE A 157 -3.35 10.09 -9.06
CA ILE A 157 -2.48 10.49 -10.19
C ILE A 157 -2.78 9.63 -11.42
N GLY A 158 -2.93 8.31 -11.26
CA GLY A 158 -3.30 7.40 -12.34
C GLY A 158 -4.66 7.73 -12.98
N ILE A 159 -5.67 8.09 -12.18
CA ILE A 159 -6.99 8.53 -12.65
C ILE A 159 -6.86 9.86 -13.42
N VAL A 160 -6.12 10.83 -12.88
CA VAL A 160 -5.87 12.13 -13.53
C VAL A 160 -5.15 11.95 -14.87
N MET A 161 -4.14 11.08 -14.93
CA MET A 161 -3.47 10.73 -16.20
C MET A 161 -4.43 10.07 -17.19
N ALA A 162 -5.33 9.20 -16.73
CA ALA A 162 -6.32 8.55 -17.61
C ALA A 162 -7.32 9.56 -18.20
N ILE A 163 -7.54 10.70 -17.55
CA ILE A 163 -8.38 11.80 -18.06
C ILE A 163 -7.59 12.68 -19.05
N HIS A 164 -6.36 13.08 -18.69
CA HIS A 164 -5.65 14.17 -19.40
C HIS A 164 -4.54 13.68 -20.31
N ASN A 165 -3.99 12.49 -20.09
CA ASN A 165 -2.85 11.92 -20.81
C ASN A 165 -3.03 10.42 -21.13
N PRO A 166 -4.20 9.97 -21.63
CA PRO A 166 -4.49 8.55 -21.85
C PRO A 166 -3.54 7.88 -22.84
N GLU A 167 -2.88 8.66 -23.72
CA GLU A 167 -1.90 8.19 -24.68
C GLU A 167 -0.65 7.58 -24.02
N HIS A 168 -0.34 7.95 -22.78
CA HIS A 168 0.79 7.41 -22.01
C HIS A 168 0.45 6.14 -21.20
N LEU A 169 -0.81 5.71 -21.20
CA LEU A 169 -1.29 4.62 -20.34
C LEU A 169 -1.80 3.43 -21.16
N ASN A 170 -1.33 2.21 -20.84
CA ASN A 170 -1.96 0.98 -21.29
C ASN A 170 -3.11 0.59 -20.37
N ARG A 171 -2.84 0.52 -19.05
CA ARG A 171 -3.79 0.18 -17.99
C ARG A 171 -3.44 0.93 -16.72
N VAL A 172 -4.44 1.09 -15.85
CA VAL A 172 -4.26 1.65 -14.51
C VAL A 172 -4.76 0.67 -13.45
N PHE A 173 -3.97 0.45 -12.43
CA PHE A 173 -4.39 -0.17 -11.17
C PHE A 173 -4.33 0.91 -10.09
N ALA A 174 -5.48 1.44 -9.68
CA ALA A 174 -5.64 2.48 -8.67
C ALA A 174 -6.13 1.84 -7.36
N PHE A 175 -5.24 1.72 -6.39
CA PHE A 175 -5.54 1.12 -5.08
C PHE A 175 -5.72 2.19 -4.01
N GLY A 176 -6.85 2.14 -3.28
CA GLY A 176 -7.14 3.07 -2.19
C GLY A 176 -7.24 4.53 -2.65
N ALA A 177 -7.83 4.78 -3.83
CA ALA A 177 -7.93 6.11 -4.42
C ALA A 177 -9.33 6.71 -4.23
N ASN A 178 -9.41 8.04 -4.22
CA ASN A 178 -10.66 8.78 -4.25
C ASN A 178 -10.66 9.82 -5.37
N THR A 179 -11.82 10.33 -5.75
CA THR A 179 -12.00 11.35 -6.80
C THR A 179 -12.51 12.68 -6.26
N VAL A 180 -12.96 12.68 -5.02
CA VAL A 180 -13.38 13.86 -4.24
C VAL A 180 -13.07 13.63 -2.75
N PRO A 181 -12.84 14.68 -1.95
CA PRO A 181 -12.57 14.54 -0.51
C PRO A 181 -13.67 13.79 0.25
N GLU A 182 -14.92 13.89 -0.21
CA GLU A 182 -16.06 13.17 0.37
C GLU A 182 -15.98 11.65 0.22
N GLY A 183 -15.10 11.14 -0.62
CA GLY A 183 -14.77 9.71 -0.74
C GLY A 183 -14.04 9.14 0.47
N LEU A 184 -13.43 10.01 1.29
CA LEU A 184 -12.71 9.62 2.50
C LEU A 184 -13.65 9.29 3.66
N ILE A 185 -13.23 8.37 4.53
CA ILE A 185 -13.87 8.12 5.82
C ILE A 185 -13.46 9.26 6.76
N PRO A 186 -14.40 9.93 7.46
CA PRO A 186 -14.04 11.00 8.40
C PRO A 186 -13.10 10.50 9.49
N ASP A 187 -12.12 11.33 9.85
CA ASP A 187 -11.21 11.09 10.98
C ASP A 187 -10.36 9.80 10.87
N PHE A 188 -10.19 9.26 9.66
CA PHE A 188 -9.46 8.01 9.38
C PHE A 188 -7.99 8.04 9.84
N ASP A 189 -7.42 9.23 9.96
CA ASP A 189 -6.03 9.52 10.32
C ASP A 189 -5.80 9.64 11.84
N LYS A 190 -6.87 9.69 12.66
CA LYS A 190 -6.75 9.97 14.10
C LYS A 190 -6.30 8.78 14.94
N GLU A 191 -6.51 7.56 14.47
CA GLU A 191 -6.16 6.35 15.20
C GLU A 191 -5.84 5.18 14.26
N GLY A 192 -5.39 4.06 14.81
CA GLY A 192 -5.16 2.82 14.06
C GLY A 192 -3.89 2.84 13.21
N VAL A 193 -3.97 2.15 12.07
CA VAL A 193 -2.81 1.92 11.19
C VAL A 193 -2.40 3.21 10.49
N PHE A 194 -3.37 4.04 10.11
CA PHE A 194 -3.12 5.30 9.41
C PHE A 194 -2.39 6.31 10.30
N ALA A 195 -2.84 6.50 11.54
CA ALA A 195 -2.14 7.36 12.51
C ALA A 195 -0.71 6.86 12.81
N ALA A 196 -0.52 5.53 12.86
CA ALA A 196 0.81 4.94 13.02
C ALA A 196 1.70 5.23 11.80
N PHE A 197 1.13 5.20 10.60
CA PHE A 197 1.81 5.56 9.36
C PHE A 197 2.24 7.04 9.35
N GLU A 198 1.34 7.96 9.64
CA GLU A 198 1.67 9.39 9.65
C GLU A 198 2.78 9.74 10.65
N LYS A 199 2.73 9.12 11.83
CA LYS A 199 3.81 9.26 12.83
C LYS A 199 5.16 8.80 12.30
N ARG A 200 5.19 7.71 11.50
CA ARG A 200 6.41 7.13 10.92
C ARG A 200 6.91 7.94 9.72
N ALA A 201 6.01 8.50 8.92
CA ALA A 201 6.32 9.21 7.68
C ALA A 201 7.34 10.35 7.86
N GLY A 202 7.28 11.07 8.97
CA GLY A 202 8.26 12.12 9.29
C GLY A 202 9.68 11.61 9.45
N ASP A 203 9.88 10.44 10.06
CA ASP A 203 11.19 9.83 10.23
C ASP A 203 11.70 9.24 8.91
N GLU A 204 10.82 8.68 8.10
CA GLU A 204 11.13 8.20 6.75
C GLU A 204 11.53 9.35 5.83
N TYR A 205 10.80 10.47 5.87
CA TYR A 205 11.13 11.68 5.14
C TYR A 205 12.53 12.18 5.51
N LYS A 206 12.83 12.33 6.80
CA LYS A 206 14.17 12.78 7.27
C LYS A 206 15.29 11.87 6.79
N LYS A 207 15.03 10.57 6.68
CA LYS A 207 16.03 9.59 6.25
C LYS A 207 16.33 9.66 4.74
N LEU A 208 15.34 9.99 3.91
CA LEU A 208 15.42 9.87 2.45
C LEU A 208 15.51 11.21 1.73
N SER A 209 14.87 12.25 2.27
CA SER A 209 14.69 13.52 1.58
C SER A 209 16.00 14.30 1.41
N PRO A 210 16.20 14.96 0.27
CA PRO A 210 17.28 15.94 0.10
C PRO A 210 17.10 17.19 0.99
N THR A 211 15.92 17.37 1.61
CA THR A 211 15.60 18.48 2.52
C THR A 211 15.03 17.99 3.85
N PRO A 212 15.81 17.22 4.66
CA PRO A 212 15.31 16.47 5.83
C PRO A 212 14.64 17.36 6.89
N ASP A 213 15.08 18.61 7.03
CA ASP A 213 14.56 19.55 8.02
C ASP A 213 13.25 20.25 7.58
N GLN A 214 12.75 19.94 6.38
CA GLN A 214 11.60 20.61 5.78
C GLN A 214 10.29 19.82 5.90
N TYR A 215 10.26 18.73 6.68
CA TYR A 215 9.07 17.88 6.77
C TYR A 215 7.80 18.64 7.16
N ALA A 216 7.89 19.54 8.14
CA ALA A 216 6.71 20.30 8.59
C ALA A 216 6.13 21.21 7.49
N ASN A 217 7.00 21.82 6.68
CA ASN A 217 6.56 22.62 5.54
C ASN A 217 5.99 21.76 4.41
N PHE A 218 6.61 20.62 4.14
CA PHE A 218 6.11 19.63 3.18
C PHE A 218 4.73 19.12 3.59
N LEU A 219 4.56 18.64 4.84
CA LEU A 219 3.30 18.17 5.37
C LEU A 219 2.19 19.23 5.26
N LYS A 220 2.51 20.50 5.60
CA LYS A 220 1.55 21.61 5.46
C LYS A 220 1.07 21.74 4.00
N GLN A 221 1.99 21.75 3.04
CA GLN A 221 1.65 21.92 1.62
C GLN A 221 0.82 20.76 1.07
N ILE A 222 1.14 19.54 1.44
CA ILE A 222 0.36 18.35 1.05
C ILE A 222 -1.02 18.38 1.69
N SER A 223 -1.12 18.74 2.98
CA SER A 223 -2.42 18.86 3.67
C SER A 223 -3.31 19.94 3.05
N GLU A 224 -2.74 21.05 2.58
CA GLU A 224 -3.46 22.10 1.84
C GLU A 224 -4.03 21.57 0.51
N MET A 225 -3.30 20.70 -0.20
CA MET A 225 -3.81 20.00 -1.38
C MET A 225 -4.95 19.04 -1.02
N TRP A 226 -4.76 18.16 -0.05
CA TRP A 226 -5.78 17.19 0.37
C TRP A 226 -7.07 17.83 0.90
N ALA A 227 -7.00 19.03 1.48
CA ALA A 227 -8.18 19.76 1.96
C ALA A 227 -9.14 20.17 0.82
N THR A 228 -8.65 20.22 -0.43
CA THR A 228 -9.42 20.73 -1.58
C THR A 228 -9.41 19.82 -2.79
N GLN A 229 -8.56 18.79 -2.79
CA GLN A 229 -8.35 17.90 -3.93
C GLN A 229 -8.37 16.42 -3.47
N PRO A 230 -8.63 15.49 -4.42
CA PRO A 230 -9.01 15.72 -5.81
C PRO A 230 -10.41 16.32 -5.93
N HIS A 231 -10.70 16.91 -7.10
CA HIS A 231 -12.05 17.41 -7.42
C HIS A 231 -12.40 17.00 -8.88
N ILE A 232 -12.56 15.70 -9.08
CA ILE A 232 -12.81 15.10 -10.39
C ILE A 232 -14.32 14.92 -10.57
N THR A 233 -14.87 15.49 -11.65
CA THR A 233 -16.31 15.46 -11.92
C THR A 233 -16.74 14.16 -12.60
N ASP A 234 -18.05 13.88 -12.55
CA ASP A 234 -18.65 12.75 -13.28
C ASP A 234 -18.37 12.82 -14.79
N GLU A 235 -18.42 14.03 -15.37
CA GLU A 235 -18.14 14.25 -16.78
C GLU A 235 -16.71 13.86 -17.13
N GLN A 236 -15.75 14.21 -16.28
CA GLN A 236 -14.35 13.80 -16.46
C GLN A 236 -14.17 12.28 -16.30
N LEU A 237 -14.79 11.66 -15.30
CA LEU A 237 -14.74 10.22 -15.12
C LEU A 237 -15.30 9.44 -16.30
N LYS A 238 -16.38 9.94 -16.92
CA LYS A 238 -17.00 9.35 -18.12
C LYS A 238 -16.12 9.44 -19.36
N THR A 239 -15.07 10.26 -19.39
CA THR A 239 -14.11 10.31 -20.51
C THR A 239 -13.02 9.25 -20.43
N ILE A 240 -12.91 8.54 -19.32
CA ILE A 240 -11.85 7.53 -19.13
C ILE A 240 -12.20 6.26 -19.94
N HIS A 241 -11.42 6.00 -20.97
CA HIS A 241 -11.45 4.77 -21.78
C HIS A 241 -10.19 3.92 -21.61
N THR A 242 -9.22 4.41 -20.85
CA THR A 242 -8.09 3.58 -20.41
C THR A 242 -8.62 2.51 -19.46
N PRO A 243 -8.34 1.22 -19.72
CA PRO A 243 -8.73 0.15 -18.80
C PRO A 243 -8.22 0.41 -17.39
N ILE A 244 -9.13 0.55 -16.44
CA ILE A 244 -8.78 0.87 -15.04
C ILE A 244 -9.35 -0.14 -14.05
N THR A 245 -8.51 -0.64 -13.17
CA THR A 245 -8.92 -1.42 -12.01
C THR A 245 -8.92 -0.51 -10.78
N ILE A 246 -10.09 -0.22 -10.25
CA ILE A 246 -10.27 0.37 -8.93
C ILE A 246 -10.14 -0.76 -7.93
N ALA A 247 -9.17 -0.65 -7.03
CA ALA A 247 -8.89 -1.69 -6.06
C ALA A 247 -8.82 -1.11 -4.64
N ASP A 248 -9.22 -1.92 -3.66
CA ASP A 248 -9.17 -1.48 -2.27
C ASP A 248 -9.00 -2.64 -1.30
N GLY A 249 -8.58 -2.38 -0.07
CA GLY A 249 -8.58 -3.31 1.04
C GLY A 249 -9.99 -3.50 1.62
N ARG A 250 -10.35 -4.74 1.98
CA ARG A 250 -11.63 -4.99 2.65
C ARG A 250 -11.79 -4.17 3.94
N TYR A 251 -10.70 -3.86 4.57
CA TYR A 251 -10.61 -3.14 5.83
C TYR A 251 -9.87 -1.80 5.66
N ASP A 252 -9.98 -1.19 4.46
CA ASP A 252 -9.45 0.15 4.24
C ASP A 252 -10.11 1.12 5.20
N GLU A 253 -9.30 1.82 5.95
CA GLU A 253 -9.73 2.80 6.95
C GLU A 253 -9.86 4.22 6.36
N GLY A 254 -9.26 4.48 5.19
CA GLY A 254 -9.24 5.79 4.55
C GLY A 254 -10.36 5.99 3.54
N ILE A 255 -10.65 4.98 2.72
CA ILE A 255 -11.56 5.09 1.58
C ILE A 255 -12.92 4.43 1.87
N LYS A 256 -14.00 5.11 1.52
CA LYS A 256 -15.34 4.53 1.58
C LYS A 256 -15.54 3.52 0.44
N GLN A 257 -15.83 2.26 0.75
CA GLN A 257 -16.18 1.27 -0.28
C GLN A 257 -17.38 1.64 -1.15
N SER A 258 -18.24 2.55 -0.68
CA SER A 258 -19.30 3.14 -1.53
C SER A 258 -18.72 4.03 -2.62
N HIS A 259 -17.56 4.67 -2.36
CA HIS A 259 -16.86 5.52 -3.31
C HIS A 259 -16.18 4.67 -4.41
N ASP A 260 -15.59 3.51 -4.06
CA ASP A 260 -15.06 2.58 -5.06
C ASP A 260 -16.15 2.13 -6.03
N ARG A 261 -17.31 1.74 -5.51
CA ARG A 261 -18.47 1.36 -6.33
C ARG A 261 -18.98 2.50 -7.19
N TYR A 262 -18.99 3.72 -6.65
CA TYR A 262 -19.34 4.91 -7.42
C TYR A 262 -18.38 5.12 -8.59
N MET A 263 -17.06 5.08 -8.36
CA MET A 263 -16.06 5.22 -9.43
C MET A 263 -16.27 4.17 -10.54
N VAL A 264 -16.41 2.90 -10.16
CA VAL A 264 -16.62 1.81 -11.15
C VAL A 264 -17.94 1.94 -11.90
N SER A 265 -18.99 2.48 -11.27
CA SER A 265 -20.27 2.70 -11.94
C SER A 265 -20.27 3.91 -12.88
N THR A 266 -19.30 4.82 -12.72
CA THR A 266 -19.21 6.08 -13.48
C THR A 266 -18.19 5.98 -14.62
N ILE A 267 -17.09 5.29 -14.43
CA ILE A 267 -16.02 5.10 -15.42
C ILE A 267 -16.42 3.97 -16.38
N PRO A 268 -16.47 4.21 -17.70
CA PRO A 268 -16.94 3.21 -18.68
C PRO A 268 -16.14 1.91 -18.66
N ASP A 269 -14.82 2.00 -18.63
CA ASP A 269 -13.90 0.87 -18.68
C ASP A 269 -13.23 0.61 -17.30
N ALA A 270 -14.05 0.36 -16.28
CA ALA A 270 -13.59 0.12 -14.92
C ALA A 270 -13.96 -1.28 -14.37
N ARG A 271 -13.08 -1.84 -13.55
CA ARG A 271 -13.33 -3.05 -12.76
C ARG A 271 -13.10 -2.78 -11.27
N LEU A 272 -13.82 -3.47 -10.39
CA LEU A 272 -13.66 -3.41 -8.95
C LEU A 272 -12.94 -4.66 -8.42
N VAL A 273 -11.92 -4.45 -7.58
CA VAL A 273 -11.22 -5.53 -6.87
C VAL A 273 -11.11 -5.16 -5.39
N ILE A 274 -11.72 -5.96 -4.51
CA ILE A 274 -11.61 -5.79 -3.05
C ILE A 274 -10.74 -6.90 -2.48
N LEU A 275 -9.59 -6.54 -1.92
CA LEU A 275 -8.62 -7.47 -1.36
C LEU A 275 -9.02 -7.90 0.06
N PRO A 276 -9.20 -9.20 0.32
CA PRO A 276 -9.61 -9.68 1.64
C PRO A 276 -8.45 -9.60 2.65
N GLY A 277 -8.78 -9.29 3.92
CA GLY A 277 -7.83 -9.39 5.03
C GLY A 277 -6.72 -8.34 5.06
N VAL A 278 -6.87 -7.24 4.33
CA VAL A 278 -5.92 -6.13 4.29
C VAL A 278 -6.64 -4.79 4.37
N SER A 279 -5.90 -3.74 4.73
CA SER A 279 -6.36 -2.35 4.80
C SER A 279 -5.73 -1.50 3.68
N HIS A 280 -5.68 -0.18 3.86
CA HIS A 280 -5.04 0.77 2.96
C HIS A 280 -3.56 0.45 2.65
N PHE A 281 -2.92 -0.34 3.51
CA PHE A 281 -1.50 -0.73 3.41
C PHE A 281 -1.30 -2.18 2.91
N ALA A 282 -2.15 -2.63 2.00
CA ALA A 282 -2.17 -4.01 1.50
C ALA A 282 -0.81 -4.49 0.96
N MET A 283 -0.03 -3.60 0.29
CA MET A 283 1.28 -3.91 -0.26
C MET A 283 2.33 -4.24 0.81
N LEU A 284 2.11 -3.79 2.06
CA LEU A 284 2.93 -4.15 3.22
C LEU A 284 2.36 -5.35 3.97
N GLN A 285 1.03 -5.41 4.12
CA GLN A 285 0.34 -6.41 4.96
C GLN A 285 0.28 -7.79 4.31
N ASN A 286 0.13 -7.84 2.98
CA ASN A 286 0.10 -9.07 2.21
C ASN A 286 0.65 -8.82 0.79
N PRO A 287 1.98 -8.66 0.64
CA PRO A 287 2.61 -8.40 -0.66
C PRO A 287 2.25 -9.42 -1.76
N PRO A 288 2.18 -10.75 -1.50
CA PRO A 288 1.77 -11.70 -2.53
C PRO A 288 0.34 -11.49 -3.03
N LEU A 289 -0.61 -11.19 -2.13
CA LEU A 289 -2.00 -10.91 -2.50
C LEU A 289 -2.09 -9.63 -3.35
N PHE A 290 -1.41 -8.56 -2.91
CA PHE A 290 -1.37 -7.30 -3.65
C PHE A 290 -0.74 -7.48 -5.03
N ALA A 291 0.43 -8.13 -5.11
CA ALA A 291 1.13 -8.39 -6.37
C ALA A 291 0.27 -9.22 -7.33
N ARG A 292 -0.43 -10.24 -6.83
CA ARG A 292 -1.35 -11.05 -7.64
C ARG A 292 -2.48 -10.20 -8.23
N ALA A 293 -3.10 -9.32 -7.42
CA ALA A 293 -4.16 -8.43 -7.90
C ALA A 293 -3.65 -7.46 -8.98
N VAL A 294 -2.44 -6.92 -8.79
CA VAL A 294 -1.77 -6.08 -9.80
C VAL A 294 -1.55 -6.88 -11.09
N LEU A 295 -0.94 -8.06 -11.02
CA LEU A 295 -0.67 -8.90 -12.19
C LEU A 295 -1.97 -9.25 -12.95
N ASP A 296 -3.01 -9.65 -12.23
CA ASP A 296 -4.31 -9.95 -12.84
C ASP A 296 -4.91 -8.71 -13.53
N ALA A 297 -4.79 -7.53 -12.92
CA ALA A 297 -5.25 -6.28 -13.53
C ALA A 297 -4.47 -5.91 -14.81
N LEU A 298 -3.16 -6.15 -14.83
CA LEU A 298 -2.29 -5.77 -15.94
C LEU A 298 -2.27 -6.80 -17.08
N THR A 299 -2.65 -8.07 -16.84
CA THR A 299 -2.50 -9.16 -17.83
C THR A 299 -3.81 -9.81 -18.25
N ALA A 300 -4.84 -9.85 -17.39
CA ALA A 300 -6.11 -10.48 -17.72
C ALA A 300 -6.76 -9.80 -18.96
N PRO A 301 -7.50 -10.56 -19.80
CA PRO A 301 -8.29 -9.99 -20.88
C PRO A 301 -9.21 -8.87 -20.39
N TRP A 302 -9.34 -7.81 -21.18
CA TRP A 302 -10.21 -6.68 -20.88
C TRP A 302 -11.42 -6.71 -21.82
N GLY A 303 -12.60 -6.78 -21.25
CA GLY A 303 -13.85 -6.71 -22.02
C GLY A 303 -14.28 -8.05 -22.63
N ASP A 304 -14.71 -9.00 -21.82
CA ASP A 304 -15.62 -10.08 -22.18
C ASP A 304 -16.81 -10.05 -21.22
#